data_40f0c3d6a1d458c2911b01abf7e73d25
#
_entry.id   40f0c3d6a1d458c2911b01abf7e73d25
#
_cell.length_a   1.000
_cell.length_b   1.000
_cell.length_c   1.000
_cell.angle_alpha   90.00
_cell.angle_beta   90.00
_cell.angle_gamma   90.00
#
_symmetry.space_group_name_H-M   'P 1'
#
loop_
_entity.id
_entity.type
_entity.pdbx_description
1 polymer ?
#
loop_
_entity_poly.entity_id
_entity_poly.type
_entity_poly.pdbx_seq_one_letter_code
_entity_poly.pdbx_strand_id
1 'polypeptide(L)'
;RMRDFLSFGISEIISTLLEEGEVDAAVMVCDGAGTVIVTEPELAQGIGGRISGFLSTSPEERVIESIGPENVLEPEKATINQVEGVQKAIKMGYNRVAVTVTDPEDAERLRELDGEIYIFAVHLTGLDYKGAEKIINTSDVVTSCASRYIRRIADRRALLKVGSAIPIYACTKKGKGFIELRMNRTGRTLDKAGEKEKTSPRPLI
;
A
#
# COMPACT_ATOMS: atom_id res chain seq x y z
N ARG A 1 -5.59 -25.33 -8.02
CA ARG A 1 -4.87 -25.30 -6.72
C ARG A 1 -4.18 -23.96 -6.54
N MET A 2 -4.99 -22.89 -6.39
CA MET A 2 -4.50 -21.55 -6.09
C MET A 2 -5.03 -21.11 -4.72
N ARG A 3 -4.67 -21.84 -3.65
CA ARG A 3 -5.11 -21.54 -2.27
C ARG A 3 -4.02 -21.01 -1.35
N ASP A 4 -2.81 -20.79 -1.85
CA ASP A 4 -1.67 -20.26 -1.07
C ASP A 4 -1.26 -18.85 -1.50
N PHE A 5 -2.19 -18.08 -2.09
CA PHE A 5 -1.94 -16.68 -2.35
C PHE A 5 -1.89 -15.90 -1.03
N LEU A 6 -0.90 -15.03 -0.94
CA LEU A 6 -0.61 -14.09 0.13
C LEU A 6 -1.92 -13.62 0.80
N SER A 7 -2.33 -14.30 1.86
CA SER A 7 -3.50 -13.91 2.64
C SER A 7 -3.24 -12.64 3.46
N PHE A 8 -2.04 -12.05 3.28
CA PHE A 8 -1.58 -10.92 4.05
C PHE A 8 -0.61 -10.05 3.24
N GLY A 9 -1.15 -9.07 2.54
CA GLY A 9 -0.44 -8.04 1.79
C GLY A 9 -1.06 -6.68 2.03
N ILE A 10 -0.51 -5.64 1.41
CA ILE A 10 -1.03 -4.28 1.55
C ILE A 10 -2.43 -4.15 0.94
N SER A 11 -2.66 -4.74 -0.23
CA SER A 11 -3.98 -4.74 -0.87
C SER A 11 -5.06 -5.40 -0.02
N GLU A 12 -4.72 -6.49 0.66
CA GLU A 12 -5.63 -7.19 1.57
C GLU A 12 -5.90 -6.38 2.83
N ILE A 13 -4.91 -5.64 3.34
CA ILE A 13 -5.12 -4.70 4.46
C ILE A 13 -6.05 -3.59 4.01
N ILE A 14 -5.76 -2.92 2.89
CA ILE A 14 -6.58 -1.83 2.34
C ILE A 14 -8.02 -2.31 2.05
N SER A 15 -8.19 -3.47 1.42
CA SER A 15 -9.51 -4.08 1.20
C SER A 15 -10.29 -4.25 2.51
N THR A 16 -9.62 -4.73 3.57
CA THR A 16 -10.24 -4.86 4.90
C THR A 16 -10.62 -3.49 5.47
N LEU A 17 -9.80 -2.46 5.31
CA LEU A 17 -10.09 -1.12 5.81
C LEU A 17 -11.31 -0.49 5.11
N LEU A 18 -11.45 -0.70 3.80
CA LEU A 18 -12.63 -0.28 3.04
C LEU A 18 -13.88 -1.01 3.52
N GLU A 19 -13.79 -2.33 3.69
CA GLU A 19 -14.92 -3.18 4.10
C GLU A 19 -15.41 -2.86 5.53
N GLU A 20 -14.48 -2.57 6.45
CA GLU A 20 -14.80 -2.20 7.84
C GLU A 20 -15.13 -0.70 8.01
N GLY A 21 -15.03 0.09 6.94
CA GLY A 21 -15.28 1.53 6.98
C GLY A 21 -14.24 2.33 7.76
N GLU A 22 -13.04 1.81 7.92
CA GLU A 22 -11.90 2.53 8.52
C GLU A 22 -11.35 3.61 7.59
N VAL A 23 -11.50 3.41 6.27
CA VAL A 23 -11.21 4.40 5.23
C VAL A 23 -12.39 4.54 4.27
N ASP A 24 -12.54 5.72 3.70
CA ASP A 24 -13.62 6.03 2.75
C ASP A 24 -13.23 5.67 1.33
N ALA A 25 -11.94 5.79 1.01
CA ALA A 25 -11.38 5.47 -0.30
C ALA A 25 -9.91 5.07 -0.19
N ALA A 26 -9.41 4.41 -1.22
CA ALA A 26 -7.99 4.11 -1.41
C ALA A 26 -7.49 4.68 -2.74
N VAL A 27 -6.33 5.32 -2.73
CA VAL A 27 -5.62 5.79 -3.92
C VAL A 27 -4.51 4.79 -4.22
N MET A 28 -4.63 4.13 -5.37
CA MET A 28 -3.76 3.03 -5.77
C MET A 28 -3.26 3.22 -7.20
N VAL A 29 -2.29 2.42 -7.62
CA VAL A 29 -1.82 2.37 -9.01
C VAL A 29 -2.37 1.13 -9.68
N CYS A 30 -3.02 1.31 -10.84
CA CYS A 30 -3.56 0.25 -11.66
C CYS A 30 -2.89 0.27 -13.04
N ASP A 31 -2.41 -0.90 -13.50
CA ASP A 31 -1.93 -1.03 -14.87
C ASP A 31 -3.08 -0.79 -15.85
N GLY A 32 -2.83 0.01 -16.88
CA GLY A 32 -3.85 0.41 -17.85
C GLY A 32 -4.71 1.61 -17.45
N ALA A 33 -4.54 2.14 -16.19
CA ALA A 33 -5.31 3.30 -15.73
C ALA A 33 -4.47 4.35 -14.97
N GLY A 34 -3.27 3.98 -14.51
CA GLY A 34 -2.45 4.87 -13.66
C GLY A 34 -3.00 4.99 -12.24
N THR A 35 -3.02 6.20 -11.70
CA THR A 35 -3.57 6.47 -10.37
C THR A 35 -5.09 6.41 -10.39
N VAL A 36 -5.65 5.60 -9.49
CA VAL A 36 -7.09 5.36 -9.35
C VAL A 36 -7.57 5.55 -7.93
N ILE A 37 -8.83 5.95 -7.78
CA ILE A 37 -9.52 6.08 -6.50
C ILE A 37 -10.49 4.90 -6.39
N VAL A 38 -10.35 4.12 -5.33
CA VAL A 38 -11.09 2.87 -5.15
C VAL A 38 -11.88 2.92 -3.85
N THR A 39 -13.15 2.58 -3.92
CA THR A 39 -14.04 2.49 -2.76
C THR A 39 -14.50 1.05 -2.49
N GLU A 40 -14.37 0.18 -3.49
CA GLU A 40 -14.82 -1.21 -3.41
C GLU A 40 -13.68 -2.11 -2.92
N PRO A 41 -13.89 -2.89 -1.83
CA PRO A 41 -12.86 -3.77 -1.27
C PRO A 41 -12.31 -4.79 -2.26
N GLU A 42 -13.18 -5.39 -3.08
CA GLU A 42 -12.80 -6.40 -4.08
C GLU A 42 -11.93 -5.79 -5.18
N LEU A 43 -12.24 -4.57 -5.60
CA LEU A 43 -11.46 -3.85 -6.62
C LEU A 43 -10.06 -3.51 -6.08
N ALA A 44 -9.96 -3.04 -4.83
CA ALA A 44 -8.68 -2.77 -4.17
C ALA A 44 -7.79 -4.03 -4.12
N GLN A 45 -8.38 -5.18 -3.79
CA GLN A 45 -7.67 -6.45 -3.78
C GLN A 45 -7.27 -6.89 -5.20
N GLY A 46 -8.15 -6.73 -6.17
CA GLY A 46 -7.90 -7.08 -7.57
C GLY A 46 -6.76 -6.27 -8.20
N ILE A 47 -6.73 -4.96 -7.93
CA ILE A 47 -5.66 -4.05 -8.38
C ILE A 47 -4.33 -4.43 -7.73
N GLY A 48 -4.31 -4.65 -6.43
CA GLY A 48 -3.10 -5.03 -5.70
C GLY A 48 -2.52 -6.38 -6.12
N GLY A 49 -3.36 -7.31 -6.56
CA GLY A 49 -2.94 -8.62 -7.08
C GLY A 49 -2.28 -8.57 -8.46
N ARG A 50 -2.39 -7.45 -9.18
CA ARG A 50 -1.89 -7.30 -10.56
C ARG A 50 -0.60 -6.49 -10.71
N ILE A 51 0.03 -6.05 -9.63
CA ILE A 51 1.28 -5.30 -9.63
C ILE A 51 1.10 -3.78 -9.59
N SER A 52 1.61 -3.24 -8.54
CA SER A 52 1.63 -1.84 -8.21
C SER A 52 3.05 -1.24 -8.26
N GLY A 53 3.91 -1.68 -9.14
CA GLY A 53 5.30 -1.21 -9.24
C GLY A 53 5.62 -0.46 -10.52
N PHE A 54 4.61 0.05 -11.20
CA PHE A 54 4.83 0.79 -12.45
C PHE A 54 5.23 2.24 -12.17
N LEU A 55 6.27 2.68 -12.87
CA LEU A 55 6.64 4.10 -12.97
C LEU A 55 5.84 4.80 -14.08
N SER A 56 5.30 4.03 -15.02
CA SER A 56 4.42 4.50 -16.10
C SER A 56 3.59 3.34 -16.63
N THR A 57 2.39 3.66 -17.13
CA THR A 57 1.51 2.73 -17.84
C THR A 57 0.83 3.46 -18.98
N SER A 58 0.23 2.72 -19.90
CA SER A 58 -0.54 3.29 -21.00
C SER A 58 -2.03 3.04 -20.78
N PRO A 59 -2.91 3.99 -21.15
CA PRO A 59 -4.34 3.85 -20.93
C PRO A 59 -4.92 2.65 -21.70
N GLU A 60 -5.69 1.83 -20.99
CA GLU A 60 -6.49 0.73 -21.50
C GLU A 60 -7.98 1.00 -21.25
N GLU A 61 -8.74 1.22 -22.32
CA GLU A 61 -10.14 1.62 -22.26
C GLU A 61 -10.98 0.67 -21.38
N ARG A 62 -10.83 -0.64 -21.56
CA ARG A 62 -11.57 -1.65 -20.79
C ARG A 62 -11.26 -1.61 -19.30
N VAL A 63 -10.03 -1.31 -18.93
CA VAL A 63 -9.62 -1.18 -17.53
C VAL A 63 -10.24 0.09 -16.93
N ILE A 64 -10.14 1.20 -17.66
CA ILE A 64 -10.69 2.50 -17.25
C ILE A 64 -12.21 2.42 -17.11
N GLU A 65 -12.91 1.81 -18.08
CA GLU A 65 -14.36 1.60 -18.01
C GLU A 65 -14.75 0.72 -16.80
N SER A 66 -13.98 -0.32 -16.48
CA SER A 66 -14.29 -1.21 -15.35
C SER A 66 -14.09 -0.54 -13.98
N ILE A 67 -13.22 0.46 -13.89
CA ILE A 67 -12.96 1.24 -12.68
C ILE A 67 -13.96 2.41 -12.56
N GLY A 68 -14.45 2.91 -13.68
CA GLY A 68 -15.15 4.16 -13.84
C GLY A 68 -14.20 5.31 -14.14
N PRO A 69 -14.34 5.97 -15.30
CA PRO A 69 -13.41 7.04 -15.72
C PRO A 69 -13.28 8.18 -14.70
N GLU A 70 -14.35 8.47 -13.96
CA GLU A 70 -14.37 9.47 -12.89
C GLU A 70 -13.44 9.14 -11.73
N ASN A 71 -13.16 7.85 -11.51
CA ASN A 71 -12.28 7.34 -10.47
C ASN A 71 -10.82 7.24 -10.91
N VAL A 72 -10.52 7.51 -12.17
CA VAL A 72 -9.16 7.54 -12.73
C VAL A 72 -8.64 8.97 -12.71
N LEU A 73 -7.38 9.18 -12.31
CA LEU A 73 -6.80 10.53 -12.21
C LEU A 73 -6.83 11.26 -13.57
N GLU A 74 -6.25 10.65 -14.59
CA GLU A 74 -6.23 11.12 -15.98
C GLU A 74 -6.47 9.95 -16.94
N PRO A 75 -7.73 9.66 -17.30
CA PRO A 75 -8.06 8.49 -18.12
C PRO A 75 -7.33 8.45 -19.49
N GLU A 76 -7.11 9.62 -20.09
CA GLU A 76 -6.47 9.72 -21.40
C GLU A 76 -4.97 9.47 -21.38
N LYS A 77 -4.33 9.60 -20.22
CA LYS A 77 -2.87 9.49 -20.06
C LYS A 77 -2.43 8.36 -19.17
N ALA A 78 -3.33 7.84 -18.34
CA ALA A 78 -3.03 6.89 -17.27
C ALA A 78 -1.88 7.37 -16.36
N THR A 79 -1.92 8.65 -15.98
CA THR A 79 -0.88 9.29 -15.16
C THR A 79 -0.78 8.65 -13.80
N ILE A 80 0.45 8.41 -13.34
CA ILE A 80 0.74 7.95 -11.99
C ILE A 80 1.19 9.14 -11.16
N ASN A 81 0.33 9.63 -10.27
CA ASN A 81 0.60 10.71 -9.32
C ASN A 81 -0.28 10.53 -8.08
N GLN A 82 0.30 9.97 -7.04
CA GLN A 82 -0.45 9.61 -5.83
C GLN A 82 -0.88 10.84 -5.02
N VAL A 83 -0.09 11.91 -5.06
CA VAL A 83 -0.42 13.17 -4.39
C VAL A 83 -1.67 13.81 -5.02
N GLU A 84 -1.68 13.94 -6.35
CA GLU A 84 -2.85 14.46 -7.07
C GLU A 84 -4.05 13.52 -6.96
N GLY A 85 -3.82 12.20 -6.91
CA GLY A 85 -4.86 11.21 -6.67
C GLY A 85 -5.56 11.41 -5.33
N VAL A 86 -4.81 11.66 -4.24
CA VAL A 86 -5.37 11.97 -2.93
C VAL A 86 -6.11 13.30 -2.94
N GLN A 87 -5.55 14.33 -3.57
CA GLN A 87 -6.24 15.63 -3.73
C GLN A 87 -7.56 15.49 -4.47
N LYS A 88 -7.61 14.65 -5.52
CA LYS A 88 -8.85 14.34 -6.24
C LYS A 88 -9.84 13.60 -5.32
N ALA A 89 -9.40 12.60 -4.57
CA ALA A 89 -10.25 11.87 -3.62
C ALA A 89 -10.86 12.81 -2.57
N ILE A 90 -10.08 13.74 -2.00
CA ILE A 90 -10.56 14.75 -1.07
C ILE A 90 -11.60 15.66 -1.72
N LYS A 91 -11.37 16.11 -2.96
CA LYS A 91 -12.36 16.92 -3.73
C LYS A 91 -13.65 16.16 -4.03
N MET A 92 -13.58 14.84 -4.14
CA MET A 92 -14.76 13.96 -4.28
C MET A 92 -15.52 13.78 -2.95
N GLY A 93 -15.00 14.29 -1.83
CA GLY A 93 -15.64 14.25 -0.52
C GLY A 93 -15.18 13.14 0.39
N TYR A 94 -14.15 12.39 0.03
CA TYR A 94 -13.57 11.36 0.89
C TYR A 94 -12.63 12.01 1.92
N ASN A 95 -12.83 11.73 3.21
CA ASN A 95 -12.07 12.35 4.29
C ASN A 95 -10.96 11.44 4.85
N ARG A 96 -11.18 10.13 4.83
CA ARG A 96 -10.23 9.12 5.32
C ARG A 96 -9.72 8.33 4.12
N VAL A 97 -8.51 8.63 3.68
CA VAL A 97 -7.95 8.11 2.43
C VAL A 97 -6.71 7.26 2.70
N ALA A 98 -6.75 5.98 2.33
CA ALA A 98 -5.55 5.16 2.23
C ALA A 98 -4.84 5.46 0.90
N VAL A 99 -3.51 5.50 0.89
CA VAL A 99 -2.74 5.70 -0.34
C VAL A 99 -1.51 4.81 -0.37
N THR A 100 -1.27 4.17 -1.51
CA THR A 100 -0.02 3.44 -1.75
C THR A 100 1.02 4.37 -2.36
N VAL A 101 2.25 4.32 -1.85
CA VAL A 101 3.36 5.12 -2.37
C VAL A 101 4.64 4.29 -2.51
N THR A 102 5.51 4.71 -3.40
CA THR A 102 6.83 4.12 -3.62
C THR A 102 7.93 5.16 -3.40
N ASP A 103 7.63 6.42 -3.68
CA ASP A 103 8.57 7.53 -3.63
C ASP A 103 8.58 8.23 -2.26
N PRO A 104 9.77 8.44 -1.64
CA PRO A 104 9.88 9.13 -0.36
C PRO A 104 9.41 10.59 -0.37
N GLU A 105 9.59 11.30 -1.49
CA GLU A 105 9.19 12.71 -1.62
C GLU A 105 7.66 12.82 -1.69
N ASP A 106 7.01 11.89 -2.40
CA ASP A 106 5.55 11.85 -2.43
C ASP A 106 4.96 11.51 -1.05
N ALA A 107 5.62 10.63 -0.29
CA ALA A 107 5.20 10.33 1.08
C ALA A 107 5.26 11.58 2.00
N GLU A 108 6.29 12.44 1.86
CA GLU A 108 6.36 13.71 2.57
C GLU A 108 5.25 14.67 2.15
N ARG A 109 5.05 14.87 0.84
CA ARG A 109 4.00 15.74 0.31
C ARG A 109 2.60 15.32 0.77
N LEU A 110 2.35 14.02 0.84
CA LEU A 110 1.07 13.48 1.32
C LEU A 110 0.82 13.83 2.79
N ARG A 111 1.87 13.92 3.63
CA ARG A 111 1.73 14.34 5.04
C ARG A 111 1.42 15.83 5.19
N GLU A 112 1.68 16.63 4.18
CA GLU A 112 1.36 18.06 4.16
C GLU A 112 -0.09 18.37 3.73
N LEU A 113 -0.81 17.37 3.20
CA LEU A 113 -2.21 17.54 2.79
C LEU A 113 -3.15 17.52 4.00
N ASP A 114 -4.19 18.31 3.92
CA ASP A 114 -5.28 18.28 4.89
C ASP A 114 -6.11 16.98 4.75
N GLY A 115 -6.52 16.41 5.88
CA GLY A 115 -7.34 15.20 5.92
C GLY A 115 -6.68 14.05 6.69
N GLU A 116 -7.43 12.96 6.85
CA GLU A 116 -6.92 11.73 7.44
C GLU A 116 -6.32 10.83 6.36
N ILE A 117 -5.03 11.01 6.07
CA ILE A 117 -4.32 10.29 5.02
C ILE A 117 -3.46 9.20 5.65
N TYR A 118 -3.68 7.96 5.24
CA TYR A 118 -2.96 6.78 5.70
C TYR A 118 -2.06 6.24 4.61
N ILE A 119 -0.75 6.28 4.85
CA ILE A 119 0.28 6.01 3.84
C ILE A 119 0.79 4.58 3.98
N PHE A 120 0.66 3.83 2.90
CA PHE A 120 1.13 2.45 2.73
C PHE A 120 2.29 2.43 1.74
N ALA A 121 3.51 2.29 2.22
CA ALA A 121 4.68 2.27 1.36
C ALA A 121 4.97 0.87 0.81
N VAL A 122 5.11 0.79 -0.51
CA VAL A 122 5.25 -0.47 -1.27
C VAL A 122 6.37 -0.34 -2.31
N HIS A 123 6.87 -1.48 -2.82
CA HIS A 123 7.90 -1.53 -3.88
C HIS A 123 9.20 -0.77 -3.57
N LEU A 124 9.70 -0.90 -2.37
CA LEU A 124 10.81 -0.13 -1.80
C LEU A 124 12.20 -0.74 -2.07
N THR A 125 12.28 -1.68 -3.00
CA THR A 125 13.55 -2.27 -3.41
C THR A 125 14.43 -1.23 -4.08
N GLY A 126 15.70 -1.13 -3.64
CA GLY A 126 16.66 -0.19 -4.23
C GLY A 126 16.70 1.20 -3.60
N LEU A 127 15.85 1.51 -2.61
CA LEU A 127 16.00 2.74 -1.84
C LEU A 127 17.34 2.77 -1.11
N ASP A 128 17.98 3.94 -1.12
CA ASP A 128 19.13 4.20 -0.27
C ASP A 128 18.71 4.35 1.21
N TYR A 129 19.70 4.55 2.09
CA TYR A 129 19.42 4.66 3.53
C TYR A 129 18.53 5.87 3.85
N LYS A 130 18.77 7.01 3.20
CA LYS A 130 18.00 8.24 3.44
C LYS A 130 16.55 8.12 2.99
N GLY A 131 16.33 7.57 1.79
CA GLY A 131 14.99 7.30 1.28
C GLY A 131 14.24 6.30 2.15
N ALA A 132 14.91 5.23 2.61
CA ALA A 132 14.30 4.26 3.51
C ALA A 132 13.93 4.86 4.87
N GLU A 133 14.79 5.73 5.44
CA GLU A 133 14.50 6.43 6.68
C GLU A 133 13.32 7.40 6.52
N LYS A 134 13.28 8.15 5.43
CA LYS A 134 12.18 9.07 5.09
C LYS A 134 10.86 8.32 4.99
N ILE A 135 10.80 7.24 4.21
CA ILE A 135 9.60 6.39 4.08
C ILE A 135 9.10 5.88 5.43
N ILE A 136 9.99 5.38 6.30
CA ILE A 136 9.59 4.86 7.62
C ILE A 136 9.05 5.97 8.52
N ASN A 137 9.60 7.18 8.42
CA ASN A 137 9.16 8.31 9.23
C ASN A 137 7.82 8.91 8.74
N THR A 138 7.48 8.74 7.47
CA THR A 138 6.29 9.35 6.86
C THR A 138 5.15 8.37 6.63
N SER A 139 5.39 7.06 6.65
CA SER A 139 4.37 6.05 6.35
C SER A 139 3.73 5.46 7.60
N ASP A 140 2.51 4.95 7.45
CA ASP A 140 1.82 4.20 8.52
C ASP A 140 2.18 2.72 8.48
N VAL A 141 2.23 2.17 7.28
CA VAL A 141 2.57 0.77 7.02
C VAL A 141 3.58 0.68 5.89
N VAL A 142 4.59 -0.16 6.06
CA VAL A 142 5.70 -0.29 5.10
C VAL A 142 5.93 -1.76 4.79
N THR A 143 6.05 -2.13 3.50
CA THR A 143 6.55 -3.45 3.13
C THR A 143 8.06 -3.40 2.92
N SER A 144 8.77 -4.42 3.37
CA SER A 144 10.23 -4.43 3.20
C SER A 144 10.70 -4.70 1.78
N CYS A 145 9.89 -5.39 0.97
CA CYS A 145 10.34 -5.92 -0.32
C CYS A 145 11.72 -6.58 -0.21
N ALA A 146 12.65 -6.29 -1.14
CA ALA A 146 14.05 -6.74 -1.06
C ALA A 146 14.99 -5.67 -0.45
N SER A 147 14.46 -4.58 0.13
CA SER A 147 15.28 -3.51 0.69
C SER A 147 15.95 -3.90 2.00
N ARG A 148 17.27 -3.89 2.02
CA ARG A 148 18.06 -4.08 3.25
C ARG A 148 17.91 -2.93 4.23
N TYR A 149 17.75 -1.71 3.73
CA TYR A 149 17.67 -0.53 4.58
C TYR A 149 16.32 -0.41 5.28
N ILE A 150 15.21 -0.69 4.58
CA ILE A 150 13.90 -0.77 5.22
C ILE A 150 13.93 -1.79 6.36
N ARG A 151 14.44 -3.01 6.13
CA ARG A 151 14.54 -4.04 7.17
C ARG A 151 15.38 -3.57 8.35
N ARG A 152 16.59 -3.05 8.07
CA ARG A 152 17.53 -2.60 9.11
C ARG A 152 16.95 -1.50 10.00
N ILE A 153 16.21 -0.56 9.45
CA ILE A 153 15.62 0.56 10.19
C ILE A 153 14.33 0.11 10.89
N ALA A 154 13.42 -0.53 10.15
CA ALA A 154 12.11 -0.92 10.66
C ALA A 154 12.19 -2.00 11.75
N ASP A 155 13.14 -2.94 11.68
CA ASP A 155 13.37 -3.94 12.76
C ASP A 155 13.67 -3.30 14.12
N ARG A 156 14.12 -2.05 14.14
CA ARG A 156 14.44 -1.31 15.37
C ARG A 156 13.37 -0.31 15.80
N ARG A 157 12.56 0.18 14.87
CA ARG A 157 11.64 1.33 15.10
C ARG A 157 10.17 0.97 14.97
N ALA A 158 9.82 -0.08 14.24
CA ALA A 158 8.44 -0.42 13.99
C ALA A 158 7.71 -0.90 15.26
N LEU A 159 6.44 -0.55 15.36
CA LEU A 159 5.57 -0.94 16.46
C LEU A 159 5.05 -2.38 16.33
N LEU A 160 5.05 -2.91 15.10
CA LEU A 160 4.63 -4.28 14.80
C LEU A 160 5.35 -4.73 13.53
N LYS A 161 5.74 -6.02 13.50
CA LYS A 161 6.29 -6.71 12.32
C LYS A 161 5.49 -7.98 12.07
N VAL A 162 5.06 -8.19 10.84
CA VAL A 162 4.32 -9.39 10.42
C VAL A 162 4.94 -9.98 9.17
N GLY A 163 5.10 -11.30 9.16
CA GLY A 163 5.72 -12.05 8.07
C GLY A 163 7.24 -12.10 8.16
N SER A 164 7.84 -13.13 7.56
CA SER A 164 9.27 -13.41 7.59
C SER A 164 9.95 -13.15 6.25
N ALA A 165 9.38 -13.62 5.15
CA ALA A 165 9.98 -13.51 3.82
C ALA A 165 9.98 -12.07 3.29
N ILE A 166 8.83 -11.42 3.29
CA ILE A 166 8.63 -10.01 2.95
C ILE A 166 7.87 -9.36 4.11
N PRO A 167 8.57 -9.00 5.20
CA PRO A 167 7.92 -8.40 6.36
C PRO A 167 7.17 -7.12 6.02
N ILE A 168 6.02 -6.98 6.68
CA ILE A 168 5.23 -5.75 6.73
C ILE A 168 5.41 -5.15 8.12
N TYR A 169 5.66 -3.86 8.17
CA TYR A 169 5.93 -3.12 9.39
C TYR A 169 4.89 -2.04 9.62
N ALA A 170 4.41 -1.93 10.86
CA ALA A 170 3.63 -0.78 11.30
C ALA A 170 4.56 0.30 11.87
N CYS A 171 4.56 1.47 11.29
CA CYS A 171 5.39 2.60 11.73
C CYS A 171 4.63 3.53 12.68
N THR A 172 3.30 3.54 12.65
CA THR A 172 2.43 4.35 13.51
C THR A 172 1.45 3.48 14.29
N LYS A 173 0.83 4.07 15.34
CA LYS A 173 -0.24 3.39 16.09
C LYS A 173 -1.44 3.04 15.21
N LYS A 174 -1.81 3.92 14.26
CA LYS A 174 -2.88 3.64 13.28
C LYS A 174 -2.48 2.49 12.37
N GLY A 175 -1.27 2.51 11.79
CA GLY A 175 -0.75 1.41 10.98
C GLY A 175 -0.73 0.07 11.73
N LYS A 176 -0.40 0.08 13.04
CA LYS A 176 -0.49 -1.10 13.89
C LYS A 176 -1.92 -1.61 13.99
N GLY A 177 -2.89 -0.73 14.29
CA GLY A 177 -4.30 -1.09 14.35
C GLY A 177 -4.82 -1.69 13.04
N PHE A 178 -4.42 -1.16 11.89
CA PHE A 178 -4.79 -1.67 10.57
C PHE A 178 -4.29 -3.09 10.30
N ILE A 179 -3.03 -3.35 10.67
CA ILE A 179 -2.47 -4.70 10.55
C ILE A 179 -3.20 -5.67 11.50
N GLU A 180 -3.43 -5.28 12.76
CA GLU A 180 -4.13 -6.08 13.76
C GLU A 180 -5.56 -6.39 13.33
N LEU A 181 -6.29 -5.43 12.75
CA LEU A 181 -7.64 -5.62 12.20
C LEU A 181 -7.64 -6.73 11.13
N ARG A 182 -6.72 -6.65 10.17
CA ARG A 182 -6.57 -7.69 9.14
C ARG A 182 -6.19 -9.04 9.73
N MET A 183 -5.31 -9.09 10.72
CA MET A 183 -4.90 -10.32 11.40
C MET A 183 -6.09 -10.98 12.09
N ASN A 184 -6.86 -10.23 12.85
CA ASN A 184 -8.05 -10.73 13.56
C ASN A 184 -9.06 -11.33 12.58
N ARG A 185 -9.27 -10.68 11.45
CA ARG A 185 -10.20 -11.16 10.42
C ARG A 185 -9.75 -12.46 9.76
N THR A 186 -8.45 -12.67 9.62
CA THR A 186 -7.89 -13.89 9.03
C THR A 186 -7.63 -15.00 10.05
N GLY A 187 -7.91 -14.75 11.34
CA GLY A 187 -7.59 -15.69 12.42
C GLY A 187 -6.08 -15.92 12.60
N ARG A 188 -5.25 -15.01 12.11
CA ARG A 188 -3.80 -15.06 12.31
C ARG A 188 -3.44 -14.45 13.67
N THR A 189 -2.67 -15.20 14.45
CA THR A 189 -2.05 -14.70 15.68
C THR A 189 -0.55 -14.48 15.46
N LEU A 190 0.05 -13.56 16.20
CA LEU A 190 1.50 -13.29 16.17
C LEU A 190 2.32 -14.55 16.47
N ASP A 191 1.79 -15.47 17.28
CA ASP A 191 2.46 -16.69 17.71
C ASP A 191 2.56 -17.77 16.61
N LYS A 192 1.79 -17.66 15.54
CA LYS A 192 1.90 -18.54 14.36
C LYS A 192 2.97 -18.08 13.36
N ALA A 193 3.73 -17.03 13.67
CA ALA A 193 4.88 -16.57 12.90
C ALA A 193 6.07 -17.55 12.89
N GLY A 194 5.96 -18.70 13.57
CA GLY A 194 6.91 -19.81 13.53
C GLY A 194 6.77 -20.77 12.33
N GLU A 195 5.96 -20.41 11.32
CA GLU A 195 5.97 -21.15 10.07
C GLU A 195 7.34 -21.01 9.40
N LYS A 196 7.90 -22.15 9.00
CA LYS A 196 9.18 -22.34 8.30
C LYS A 196 9.58 -21.08 7.53
N GLU A 197 10.74 -20.52 7.88
CA GLU A 197 11.34 -19.39 7.18
C GLU A 197 11.24 -19.57 5.66
N LYS A 198 10.22 -18.99 5.06
CA LYS A 198 10.22 -18.80 3.61
C LYS A 198 11.43 -17.94 3.32
N THR A 199 12.30 -18.42 2.46
CA THR A 199 13.55 -17.73 2.10
C THR A 199 13.26 -16.29 1.75
N SER A 200 13.86 -15.37 2.50
CA SER A 200 13.86 -13.93 2.16
C SER A 200 14.36 -13.74 0.72
N PRO A 201 13.89 -12.71 0.01
CA PRO A 201 14.46 -12.38 -1.29
C PRO A 201 15.98 -12.21 -1.17
N ARG A 202 16.70 -12.74 -2.13
CA ARG A 202 18.17 -12.64 -2.19
C ARG A 202 18.59 -12.26 -3.61
N PRO A 203 19.56 -11.34 -3.76
CA PRO A 203 20.15 -10.56 -2.67
C PRO A 203 19.19 -9.51 -2.12
N LEU A 204 19.42 -9.06 -0.88
CA LEU A 204 18.84 -7.82 -0.37
C LEU A 204 19.67 -6.65 -0.92
N ILE A 205 19.03 -5.70 -1.55
CA ILE A 205 19.64 -4.51 -2.14
C ILE A 205 19.10 -3.23 -1.53
#